data_a08547975453dc11a456cecbcbd4d6f6
#
_entry.id   a08547975453dc11a456cecbcbd4d6f6
#
_cell.length_a   1.000
_cell.length_b   1.000
_cell.length_c   1.000
_cell.angle_alpha   90.00
_cell.angle_beta   90.00
_cell.angle_gamma   90.00
#
_symmetry.space_group_name_H-M   'P 1'
#
loop_
_entity.id
_entity.type
_entity.pdbx_description
1 polymer ?
#
loop_
_entity_poly.entity_id
_entity_poly.type
_entity_poly.pdbx_seq_one_letter_code
_entity_poly.pdbx_strand_id
1 'polypeptide(L)'
;MSDDTYYEFGTAAERWDRAQLFFEAKEYLTAARILRGLVDEVPEQTAQRLLLARSYYHSAQLGRAETELRAILDRDPVEQYARMMLGRTLERQNRPDEAAPHLRMAAAMAGEFTD
;
A
#
# COMPACT_ATOMS: atom_id res chain seq x y z
N MET A 1 -24.94 -14.38 5.83
CA MET A 1 -23.59 -14.34 5.29
C MET A 1 -23.28 -12.90 4.90
N SER A 2 -22.16 -12.37 5.36
CA SER A 2 -21.82 -10.99 5.05
C SER A 2 -21.22 -10.89 3.66
N ASP A 3 -21.35 -9.72 3.04
CA ASP A 3 -20.78 -9.47 1.72
C ASP A 3 -19.26 -9.61 1.73
N ASP A 4 -18.62 -9.41 2.88
CA ASP A 4 -17.18 -9.54 3.04
C ASP A 4 -16.70 -10.94 2.66
N THR A 5 -17.43 -11.97 3.08
CA THR A 5 -17.08 -13.35 2.79
C THR A 5 -17.17 -13.66 1.29
N TYR A 6 -18.11 -13.02 0.61
CA TYR A 6 -18.31 -13.24 -0.83
C TYR A 6 -17.09 -12.85 -1.65
N TYR A 7 -16.46 -11.72 -1.31
CA TYR A 7 -15.31 -11.23 -2.08
C TYR A 7 -14.00 -11.87 -1.65
N GLU A 8 -13.96 -12.53 -0.52
CA GLU A 8 -12.74 -13.04 0.08
C GLU A 8 -12.55 -14.56 -0.10
N PHE A 9 -13.38 -15.19 -0.91
CA PHE A 9 -13.26 -16.62 -1.14
C PHE A 9 -12.35 -16.93 -2.33
N GLY A 10 -11.86 -18.17 -2.37
CA GLY A 10 -11.05 -18.65 -3.47
C GLY A 10 -9.58 -18.80 -3.10
N THR A 11 -8.78 -19.23 -4.07
CA THR A 11 -7.35 -19.36 -3.89
C THR A 11 -6.69 -17.99 -3.74
N ALA A 12 -5.45 -17.97 -3.26
CA ALA A 12 -4.71 -16.72 -3.15
C ALA A 12 -4.57 -16.04 -4.52
N ALA A 13 -4.31 -16.82 -5.58
CA ALA A 13 -4.18 -16.26 -6.93
C ALA A 13 -5.50 -15.66 -7.41
N GLU A 14 -6.61 -16.33 -7.16
CA GLU A 14 -7.93 -15.83 -7.55
C GLU A 14 -8.28 -14.54 -6.81
N ARG A 15 -7.99 -14.51 -5.51
CA ARG A 15 -8.24 -13.31 -4.69
C ARG A 15 -7.34 -12.15 -5.12
N TRP A 16 -6.08 -12.42 -5.45
CA TRP A 16 -5.16 -11.40 -5.94
C TRP A 16 -5.69 -10.78 -7.24
N ASP A 17 -6.09 -11.60 -8.19
CA ASP A 17 -6.64 -11.11 -9.46
C ASP A 17 -7.89 -10.27 -9.22
N ARG A 18 -8.76 -10.73 -8.33
CA ARG A 18 -10.00 -10.02 -8.00
C ARG A 18 -9.71 -8.68 -7.33
N ALA A 19 -8.75 -8.66 -6.41
CA ALA A 19 -8.37 -7.41 -5.74
C ALA A 19 -7.83 -6.37 -6.73
N GLN A 20 -7.04 -6.82 -7.70
CA GLN A 20 -6.51 -5.92 -8.73
C GLN A 20 -7.63 -5.35 -9.59
N LEU A 21 -8.64 -6.16 -9.94
CA LEU A 21 -9.78 -5.69 -10.71
C LEU A 21 -10.57 -4.63 -9.94
N PHE A 22 -10.82 -4.86 -8.65
CA PHE A 22 -11.51 -3.87 -7.83
C PHE A 22 -10.69 -2.60 -7.70
N PHE A 23 -9.38 -2.71 -7.53
CA PHE A 23 -8.52 -1.53 -7.46
C PHE A 23 -8.61 -0.72 -8.75
N GLU A 24 -8.51 -1.37 -9.90
CA GLU A 24 -8.61 -0.71 -11.20
C GLU A 24 -9.97 -0.05 -11.41
N ALA A 25 -11.03 -0.64 -10.84
CA ALA A 25 -12.37 -0.07 -10.90
C ALA A 25 -12.59 1.03 -9.85
N LYS A 26 -11.54 1.39 -9.10
CA LYS A 26 -11.59 2.39 -8.03
C LYS A 26 -12.48 1.97 -6.86
N GLU A 27 -12.71 0.68 -6.73
CA GLU A 27 -13.42 0.10 -5.59
C GLU A 27 -12.41 -0.22 -4.49
N TYR A 28 -11.83 0.83 -3.92
CA TYR A 28 -10.68 0.71 -3.04
C TYR A 28 -10.99 0.02 -1.72
N LEU A 29 -12.18 0.24 -1.17
CA LEU A 29 -12.57 -0.40 0.08
C LEU A 29 -12.68 -1.91 -0.09
N THR A 30 -13.27 -2.35 -1.21
CA THR A 30 -13.40 -3.78 -1.51
C THR A 30 -12.04 -4.39 -1.77
N ALA A 31 -11.20 -3.70 -2.55
CA ALA A 31 -9.83 -4.16 -2.80
C ALA A 31 -9.06 -4.33 -1.49
N ALA A 32 -9.15 -3.33 -0.60
CA ALA A 32 -8.45 -3.37 0.68
C ALA A 32 -8.89 -4.55 1.54
N ARG A 33 -10.19 -4.84 1.54
CA ARG A 33 -10.74 -5.95 2.31
C ARG A 33 -10.15 -7.29 1.86
N ILE A 34 -10.09 -7.51 0.54
CA ILE A 34 -9.50 -8.73 -0.02
C ILE A 34 -8.00 -8.80 0.29
N LEU A 35 -7.30 -7.68 0.07
CA LEU A 35 -5.86 -7.62 0.26
C LEU A 35 -5.46 -7.79 1.72
N ARG A 36 -6.28 -7.30 2.66
CA ARG A 36 -6.01 -7.49 4.09
C ARG A 36 -5.89 -8.97 4.40
N GLY A 37 -6.79 -9.78 3.90
CA GLY A 37 -6.75 -11.23 4.09
C GLY A 37 -5.50 -11.85 3.51
N LEU A 38 -5.12 -11.44 2.28
CA LEU A 38 -3.93 -11.98 1.63
C LEU A 38 -2.65 -11.61 2.39
N VAL A 39 -2.53 -10.37 2.84
CA VAL A 39 -1.37 -9.91 3.60
C VAL A 39 -1.27 -10.62 4.94
N ASP A 40 -2.40 -10.86 5.59
CA ASP A 40 -2.41 -11.59 6.87
C ASP A 40 -1.95 -13.03 6.71
N GLU A 41 -2.27 -13.67 5.56
CA GLU A 41 -1.84 -15.04 5.29
C GLU A 41 -0.36 -15.14 4.96
N VAL A 42 0.17 -14.18 4.16
CA VAL A 42 1.57 -14.18 3.74
C VAL A 42 2.13 -12.76 3.88
N PRO A 43 2.51 -12.35 5.09
CA PRO A 43 2.92 -10.96 5.35
C PRO A 43 4.14 -10.48 4.57
N GLU A 44 4.98 -11.39 4.09
CA GLU A 44 6.20 -11.06 3.36
C GLU A 44 5.99 -10.76 1.87
N GLN A 45 4.76 -10.90 1.37
CA GLN A 45 4.45 -10.58 -0.03
C GLN A 45 4.32 -9.08 -0.22
N THR A 46 5.40 -8.46 -0.69
CA THR A 46 5.48 -7.00 -0.82
C THR A 46 4.44 -6.44 -1.79
N ALA A 47 4.24 -7.09 -2.94
CA ALA A 47 3.30 -6.60 -3.95
C ALA A 47 1.87 -6.48 -3.40
N GLN A 48 1.43 -7.47 -2.64
CA GLN A 48 0.09 -7.48 -2.04
C GLN A 48 -0.05 -6.40 -0.99
N ARG A 49 0.96 -6.26 -0.13
CA ARG A 49 0.94 -5.23 0.92
C ARG A 49 1.02 -3.83 0.32
N LEU A 50 1.78 -3.66 -0.77
CA LEU A 50 1.87 -2.37 -1.42
C LEU A 50 0.51 -1.97 -2.03
N LEU A 51 -0.18 -2.91 -2.68
CA LEU A 51 -1.50 -2.61 -3.22
C LEU A 51 -2.52 -2.35 -2.11
N LEU A 52 -2.39 -3.03 -0.97
CA LEU A 52 -3.21 -2.74 0.20
C LEU A 52 -2.98 -1.31 0.69
N ALA A 53 -1.73 -0.90 0.81
CA ALA A 53 -1.40 0.46 1.21
C ALA A 53 -1.99 1.49 0.24
N ARG A 54 -1.88 1.23 -1.06
CA ARG A 54 -2.45 2.10 -2.08
C ARG A 54 -3.98 2.18 -1.99
N SER A 55 -4.61 1.05 -1.68
CA SER A 55 -6.07 1.00 -1.51
C SER A 55 -6.50 1.86 -0.30
N TYR A 56 -5.76 1.75 0.80
CA TYR A 56 -6.00 2.60 1.96
C TYR A 56 -5.76 4.08 1.65
N TYR A 57 -4.70 4.39 0.90
CA TYR A 57 -4.38 5.76 0.52
C TYR A 57 -5.53 6.39 -0.28
N HIS A 58 -6.00 5.68 -1.30
CA HIS A 58 -7.06 6.20 -2.17
C HIS A 58 -8.43 6.27 -1.50
N SER A 59 -8.64 5.49 -0.44
CA SER A 59 -9.88 5.55 0.34
C SER A 59 -9.74 6.45 1.58
N ALA A 60 -8.68 7.25 1.62
CA ALA A 60 -8.40 8.21 2.69
C ALA A 60 -8.20 7.56 4.07
N GLN A 61 -7.85 6.30 4.12
CA GLN A 61 -7.49 5.61 5.35
C GLN A 61 -5.98 5.75 5.57
N LEU A 62 -5.54 6.99 5.82
CA LEU A 62 -4.13 7.35 5.76
C LEU A 62 -3.29 6.70 6.84
N GLY A 63 -3.83 6.57 8.05
CA GLY A 63 -3.11 5.89 9.13
C GLY A 63 -2.84 4.42 8.81
N ARG A 64 -3.82 3.75 8.20
CA ARG A 64 -3.64 2.36 7.79
C ARG A 64 -2.64 2.24 6.65
N ALA A 65 -2.69 3.17 5.70
CA ALA A 65 -1.72 3.20 4.61
C ALA A 65 -0.30 3.36 5.17
N GLU A 66 -0.12 4.28 6.11
CA GLU A 66 1.17 4.51 6.75
C GLU A 66 1.70 3.24 7.41
N THR A 67 0.84 2.54 8.14
CA THR A 67 1.24 1.30 8.82
C THR A 67 1.79 0.26 7.84
N GLU A 68 1.09 0.05 6.72
CA GLU A 68 1.53 -0.92 5.73
C GLU A 68 2.81 -0.50 5.03
N LEU A 69 2.95 0.78 4.72
CA LEU A 69 4.16 1.28 4.07
C LEU A 69 5.39 1.16 4.97
N ARG A 70 5.23 1.46 6.26
CA ARG A 70 6.33 1.31 7.21
C ARG A 70 6.71 -0.16 7.36
N ALA A 71 5.75 -1.07 7.33
CA ALA A 71 6.04 -2.51 7.38
C ALA A 71 6.87 -2.95 6.17
N ILE A 72 6.55 -2.43 4.98
CA ILE A 72 7.34 -2.73 3.79
C ILE A 72 8.77 -2.22 3.95
N LEU A 73 8.93 -0.99 4.43
CA LEU A 73 10.25 -0.36 4.55
C LEU A 73 11.09 -0.96 5.67
N ASP A 74 10.46 -1.56 6.69
CA ASP A 74 11.19 -2.28 7.73
C ASP A 74 11.89 -3.50 7.15
N ARG A 75 11.27 -4.14 6.15
CA ARG A 75 11.84 -5.32 5.49
C ARG A 75 12.78 -4.95 4.35
N ASP A 76 12.43 -3.91 3.61
CA ASP A 76 13.17 -3.47 2.43
C ASP A 76 13.30 -1.94 2.45
N PRO A 77 14.32 -1.42 3.16
CA PRO A 77 14.49 0.03 3.28
C PRO A 77 14.74 0.74 1.96
N VAL A 78 15.12 0.01 0.91
CA VAL A 78 15.43 0.60 -0.39
C VAL A 78 14.28 0.44 -1.39
N GLU A 79 13.11 0.02 -0.93
CA GLU A 79 11.93 -0.04 -1.79
C GLU A 79 11.48 1.40 -2.09
N GLN A 80 11.82 1.89 -3.27
CA GLN A 80 11.69 3.30 -3.63
C GLN A 80 10.23 3.75 -3.70
N TYR A 81 9.35 2.94 -4.30
CA TYR A 81 7.95 3.32 -4.45
C TYR A 81 7.26 3.43 -3.08
N ALA A 82 7.52 2.49 -2.18
CA ALA A 82 6.94 2.55 -0.83
C ALA A 82 7.44 3.78 -0.08
N ARG A 83 8.69 4.16 -0.28
CA ARG A 83 9.26 5.35 0.36
C ARG A 83 8.56 6.61 -0.13
N MET A 84 8.36 6.72 -1.43
CA MET A 84 7.65 7.85 -2.03
C MET A 84 6.22 7.91 -1.52
N MET A 85 5.52 6.76 -1.51
CA MET A 85 4.13 6.70 -1.05
C MET A 85 4.01 7.05 0.43
N LEU A 86 4.99 6.65 1.26
CA LEU A 86 4.97 7.02 2.67
C LEU A 86 5.07 8.55 2.81
N GLY A 87 5.96 9.17 2.05
CA GLY A 87 6.07 10.62 2.06
C GLY A 87 4.75 11.29 1.68
N ARG A 88 4.12 10.84 0.60
CA ARG A 88 2.83 11.38 0.17
C ARG A 88 1.74 11.17 1.22
N THR A 89 1.73 10.01 1.86
CA THR A 89 0.77 9.71 2.92
C THR A 89 0.94 10.66 4.11
N LEU A 90 2.18 10.91 4.50
CA LEU A 90 2.47 11.83 5.59
C LEU A 90 2.08 13.26 5.24
N GLU A 91 2.31 13.70 4.00
CA GLU A 91 1.86 15.02 3.56
C GLU A 91 0.34 15.17 3.70
N ARG A 92 -0.39 14.15 3.26
CA ARG A 92 -1.86 14.19 3.35
C ARG A 92 -2.36 14.15 4.79
N GLN A 93 -1.55 13.65 5.71
CA GLN A 93 -1.86 13.68 7.14
C GLN A 93 -1.44 15.00 7.79
N ASN A 94 -1.02 15.98 6.98
CA ASN A 94 -0.55 17.28 7.46
C ASN A 94 0.71 17.15 8.34
N ARG A 95 1.62 16.29 7.91
CA ARG A 95 2.89 16.03 8.58
C ARG A 95 4.06 16.24 7.61
N PRO A 96 4.20 17.45 7.04
CA PRO A 96 5.19 17.69 5.99
C PRO A 96 6.64 17.55 6.45
N ASP A 97 6.93 17.86 7.71
CA ASP A 97 8.31 17.76 8.21
C ASP A 97 8.76 16.30 8.27
N GLU A 98 7.84 15.38 8.60
CA GLU A 98 8.14 13.96 8.60
C GLU A 98 8.19 13.40 7.19
N ALA A 99 7.39 13.98 6.29
CA ALA A 99 7.33 13.52 4.89
C ALA A 99 8.60 13.84 4.12
N ALA A 100 9.20 15.01 4.37
CA ALA A 100 10.29 15.53 3.56
C ALA A 100 11.50 14.57 3.44
N PRO A 101 12.00 13.96 4.53
CA PRO A 101 13.14 13.04 4.40
C PRO A 101 12.82 11.83 3.51
N HIS A 102 11.59 11.30 3.60
CA HIS A 102 11.19 10.16 2.78
C HIS A 102 11.11 10.53 1.30
N LEU A 103 10.58 11.71 0.99
CA LEU A 103 10.47 12.17 -0.38
C LEU A 103 11.85 12.45 -0.98
N ARG A 104 12.75 13.05 -0.21
CA ARG A 104 14.12 13.29 -0.66
C ARG A 104 14.85 11.98 -0.94
N MET A 105 14.70 11.00 -0.04
CA MET A 105 15.34 9.70 -0.23
C MET A 105 14.79 8.99 -1.46
N ALA A 106 13.47 9.01 -1.66
CA ALA A 106 12.85 8.39 -2.82
C ALA A 106 13.35 9.02 -4.12
N ALA A 107 13.47 10.34 -4.14
CA ALA A 107 13.98 11.05 -5.32
C ALA A 107 15.44 10.71 -5.58
N ALA A 108 16.26 10.61 -4.55
CA ALA A 108 17.66 10.21 -4.68
C ALA A 108 17.79 8.79 -5.23
N MET A 109 16.95 7.87 -4.73
CA MET A 109 16.93 6.48 -5.22
C MET A 109 16.53 6.41 -6.69
N ALA A 110 15.67 7.30 -7.13
CA ALA A 110 15.24 7.37 -8.52
C ALA A 110 16.27 8.07 -9.42
N GLY A 111 17.36 8.58 -8.83
CA GLY A 111 18.41 9.26 -9.60
C GLY A 111 18.07 10.70 -9.96
N GLU A 112 17.10 11.31 -9.30
CA GLU A 112 16.65 12.66 -9.62
C GLU A 112 17.67 13.74 -9.25
N PHE A 113 18.63 13.40 -8.39
CA PHE A 113 19.65 14.34 -7.92
C PHE A 113 21.04 14.06 -8.51
N THR A 114 21.13 13.17 -9.50
CA THR A 114 22.41 12.90 -10.13
C THR A 114 22.68 13.98 -11.18
N ASP A 115 23.87 14.50 -11.17
CA ASP A 115 24.30 15.51 -12.16
C ASP A 115 24.60 14.89 -13.51
#